data_0492d35fa445bb8165b4a0521d467fcf
#
_entry.id   0492d35fa445bb8165b4a0521d467fcf
#
_cell.length_a   1.000
_cell.length_b   1.000
_cell.length_c   1.000
_cell.angle_alpha   90.00
_cell.angle_beta   90.00
_cell.angle_gamma   90.00
#
_symmetry.space_group_name_H-M   'P 1'
#
loop_
_entity.id
_entity.type
_entity.pdbx_description
1 polymer ?
#
loop_
_entity_poly.entity_id
_entity_poly.type
_entity_poly.pdbx_seq_one_letter_code
_entity_poly.pdbx_strand_id
1 'polypeptide(L)'
;GQGGRLSAMQSEQRPLTGSGAEPELLAATVDADTGASLEDLGGPAFRKPCGVKEPHNPDVLQEFMRSTGARIGGGACGTRPSTTAYLRFLADHARSKGTVFREVPEEWLRRRGMLAVQTLVEDKDTYLTRPDLGRVLSEASLQTVRERYKPVPQVLIVLSDGLSTDAVLANADEIVPPLTNGLRQAGFTVGDPLFLRYGRVKAEDRLGEAIGCDVVLM
;
A
#
# COMPACT_ATOMS: atom_id res chain seq x y z
N GLY A 1 23.69 -19.52 -40.85
CA GLY A 1 23.34 -18.99 -39.58
C GLY A 1 22.11 -18.11 -39.72
N GLN A 2 20.97 -18.57 -39.22
CA GLN A 2 19.72 -17.78 -39.19
C GLN A 2 19.67 -16.99 -37.90
N GLY A 3 19.66 -15.66 -37.98
CA GLY A 3 19.47 -14.75 -36.89
C GLY A 3 17.98 -14.64 -36.51
N GLY A 4 17.61 -15.15 -35.36
CA GLY A 4 16.28 -14.95 -34.78
C GLY A 4 16.11 -13.51 -34.27
N ARG A 5 15.16 -12.78 -34.85
CA ARG A 5 14.70 -11.48 -34.38
C ARG A 5 13.91 -11.68 -33.07
N LEU A 6 14.40 -11.15 -31.96
CA LEU A 6 13.61 -10.95 -30.77
C LEU A 6 12.60 -9.83 -31.03
N SER A 7 11.32 -10.19 -31.10
CA SER A 7 10.21 -9.27 -31.13
C SER A 7 10.10 -8.59 -29.78
N ALA A 8 10.25 -7.27 -29.74
CA ALA A 8 10.00 -6.47 -28.55
C ALA A 8 8.51 -6.54 -28.23
N MET A 9 8.16 -7.17 -27.10
CA MET A 9 6.84 -7.05 -26.51
C MET A 9 6.68 -5.60 -26.02
N GLN A 10 5.86 -4.84 -26.72
CA GLN A 10 5.37 -3.56 -26.21
C GLN A 10 4.49 -3.87 -25.01
N SER A 11 4.96 -3.52 -23.81
CA SER A 11 4.14 -3.50 -22.60
C SER A 11 3.18 -2.31 -22.71
N GLU A 12 1.93 -2.57 -23.06
CA GLU A 12 0.84 -1.60 -22.86
C GLU A 12 0.74 -1.30 -21.36
N GLN A 13 1.23 -0.14 -20.98
CA GLN A 13 0.99 0.42 -19.66
C GLN A 13 -0.47 0.83 -19.56
N ARG A 14 -1.29 -0.06 -19.01
CA ARG A 14 -2.66 0.24 -18.62
C ARG A 14 -2.62 1.27 -17.48
N PRO A 15 -3.31 2.41 -17.58
CA PRO A 15 -3.34 3.38 -16.48
C PRO A 15 -4.01 2.73 -15.27
N LEU A 16 -3.37 2.80 -14.11
CA LEU A 16 -3.90 2.38 -12.82
C LEU A 16 -5.02 3.35 -12.41
N THR A 17 -6.21 3.16 -12.95
CA THR A 17 -7.42 3.80 -12.46
C THR A 17 -8.04 2.91 -11.40
N GLY A 18 -7.50 2.95 -10.20
CA GLY A 18 -8.17 2.41 -9.02
C GLY A 18 -9.37 3.29 -8.69
N SER A 19 -10.57 2.85 -9.04
CA SER A 19 -11.83 3.40 -8.57
C SER A 19 -12.07 2.92 -7.12
N GLY A 20 -11.21 3.33 -6.20
CA GLY A 20 -11.52 3.28 -4.78
C GLY A 20 -12.34 4.51 -4.44
N ALA A 21 -13.58 4.33 -3.95
CA ALA A 21 -14.37 5.42 -3.40
C ALA A 21 -13.51 6.15 -2.36
N GLU A 22 -13.14 7.40 -2.67
CA GLU A 22 -12.46 8.26 -1.70
C GLU A 22 -13.37 8.38 -0.47
N PRO A 23 -12.82 8.25 0.76
CA PRO A 23 -13.60 8.60 1.93
C PRO A 23 -14.03 10.06 1.78
N GLU A 24 -15.31 10.31 1.96
CA GLU A 24 -15.94 11.63 1.92
C GLU A 24 -15.06 12.61 2.70
N LEU A 25 -14.33 13.46 1.97
CA LEU A 25 -13.43 14.43 2.57
C LEU A 25 -14.27 15.43 3.36
N LEU A 26 -13.85 15.68 4.59
CA LEU A 26 -14.30 16.72 5.47
C LEU A 26 -14.79 17.97 4.68
N ALA A 27 -16.02 18.37 4.95
CA ALA A 27 -16.64 19.56 4.36
C ALA A 27 -15.64 20.73 4.36
N ALA A 28 -15.56 21.41 3.24
CA ALA A 28 -14.72 22.57 3.08
C ALA A 28 -14.92 23.52 4.28
N THR A 29 -13.83 23.81 5.00
CA THR A 29 -13.87 24.80 6.07
C THR A 29 -14.22 26.15 5.46
N VAL A 30 -15.35 26.70 5.89
CA VAL A 30 -15.79 28.05 5.47
C VAL A 30 -15.14 29.04 6.41
N ASP A 31 -14.51 30.08 5.85
CA ASP A 31 -14.02 31.22 6.63
C ASP A 31 -15.24 31.94 7.25
N ALA A 32 -15.30 31.97 8.58
CA ALA A 32 -16.40 32.56 9.32
C ALA A 32 -16.57 34.08 9.08
N ASP A 33 -15.49 34.78 8.73
CA ASP A 33 -15.50 36.22 8.54
C ASP A 33 -15.92 36.65 7.12
N THR A 34 -15.56 35.87 6.12
CA THR A 34 -15.81 36.24 4.71
C THR A 34 -16.81 35.32 4.01
N GLY A 35 -17.17 34.19 4.58
CA GLY A 35 -18.00 33.18 3.93
C GLY A 35 -17.33 32.52 2.72
N ALA A 36 -16.05 32.81 2.47
CA ALA A 36 -15.29 32.22 1.38
C ALA A 36 -14.84 30.79 1.73
N SER A 37 -14.96 29.87 0.78
CA SER A 37 -14.39 28.53 0.92
C SER A 37 -12.87 28.62 0.86
N LEU A 38 -12.19 28.12 1.90
CA LEU A 38 -10.74 27.99 1.88
C LEU A 38 -10.34 26.87 0.92
N GLU A 39 -9.29 27.13 0.13
CA GLU A 39 -8.71 26.09 -0.73
C GLU A 39 -8.13 24.95 0.10
N ASP A 40 -8.61 23.72 -0.12
CA ASP A 40 -8.01 22.54 0.48
C ASP A 40 -6.72 22.16 -0.25
N LEU A 41 -5.60 22.60 0.29
CA LEU A 41 -4.26 22.24 -0.22
C LEU A 41 -3.96 20.74 -0.11
N GLY A 42 -4.72 19.98 0.68
CA GLY A 42 -4.67 18.53 0.76
C GLY A 42 -5.41 17.85 -0.40
N GLY A 43 -6.26 18.57 -1.11
CA GLY A 43 -7.11 18.05 -2.17
C GLY A 43 -6.38 17.58 -3.44
N PRO A 44 -7.09 16.87 -4.33
CA PRO A 44 -6.51 16.33 -5.57
C PRO A 44 -5.91 17.39 -6.50
N ALA A 45 -6.49 18.59 -6.56
CA ALA A 45 -6.01 19.71 -7.39
C ALA A 45 -4.57 20.11 -7.08
N PHE A 46 -4.16 19.99 -5.82
CA PHE A 46 -2.80 20.31 -5.36
C PHE A 46 -1.86 19.11 -5.27
N ARG A 47 -2.23 17.97 -5.82
CA ARG A 47 -1.41 16.76 -5.74
C ARG A 47 -0.05 16.92 -6.41
N LYS A 48 0.00 17.61 -7.54
CA LYS A 48 1.23 17.90 -8.30
C LYS A 48 1.21 19.34 -8.83
N PRO A 49 1.23 20.37 -7.97
CA PRO A 49 1.25 21.74 -8.45
C PRO A 49 2.60 22.06 -9.08
N CYS A 50 2.58 22.75 -10.21
CA CYS A 50 3.78 23.37 -10.75
C CYS A 50 4.03 24.70 -10.03
N GLY A 51 5.09 24.76 -9.24
CA GLY A 51 5.50 25.98 -8.51
C GLY A 51 6.66 26.71 -9.19
N VAL A 52 7.13 26.24 -10.33
CA VAL A 52 8.14 26.94 -11.14
C VAL A 52 7.41 27.99 -11.98
N LYS A 53 7.63 29.27 -11.68
CA LYS A 53 6.90 30.38 -12.32
C LYS A 53 7.29 30.59 -13.80
N GLU A 54 8.58 30.45 -14.11
CA GLU A 54 9.14 30.68 -15.43
C GLU A 54 10.08 29.51 -15.80
N PRO A 55 9.54 28.35 -16.14
CA PRO A 55 10.38 27.22 -16.54
C PRO A 55 11.03 27.49 -17.91
N HIS A 56 12.32 27.17 -18.05
CA HIS A 56 13.04 27.31 -19.30
C HIS A 56 12.37 26.55 -20.47
N ASN A 57 11.85 25.35 -20.18
CA ASN A 57 11.05 24.58 -21.11
C ASN A 57 9.83 24.00 -20.39
N PRO A 58 8.64 24.65 -20.51
CA PRO A 58 7.44 24.23 -19.82
C PRO A 58 6.93 22.86 -20.28
N ASP A 59 7.07 22.51 -21.55
CA ASP A 59 6.58 21.25 -22.09
C ASP A 59 7.36 20.05 -21.52
N VAL A 60 8.67 20.17 -21.47
CA VAL A 60 9.55 19.14 -20.89
C VAL A 60 9.29 18.99 -19.38
N LEU A 61 9.07 20.11 -18.66
CA LEU A 61 8.71 20.05 -17.25
C LEU A 61 7.38 19.32 -17.02
N GLN A 62 6.38 19.61 -17.86
CA GLN A 62 5.08 18.93 -17.79
C GLN A 62 5.19 17.44 -18.10
N GLU A 63 6.00 17.06 -19.06
CA GLU A 63 6.29 15.65 -19.39
C GLU A 63 6.93 14.94 -18.20
N PHE A 64 7.94 15.52 -17.57
CA PHE A 64 8.54 14.96 -16.37
C PHE A 64 7.54 14.82 -15.22
N MET A 65 6.68 15.80 -14.99
CA MET A 65 5.64 15.74 -13.96
C MET A 65 4.63 14.63 -14.22
N ARG A 66 4.35 14.28 -15.48
CA ARG A 66 3.42 13.19 -15.84
C ARG A 66 4.08 11.82 -15.77
N SER A 67 5.38 11.72 -16.07
CA SER A 67 6.10 10.44 -16.16
C SER A 67 6.41 9.78 -14.82
N THR A 68 6.24 10.49 -13.70
CA THR A 68 6.56 9.97 -12.38
C THR A 68 5.49 10.28 -11.34
N GLY A 69 5.35 9.41 -10.34
CA GLY A 69 4.57 9.68 -9.13
C GLY A 69 5.22 10.72 -8.20
N ALA A 70 6.53 10.95 -8.33
CA ALA A 70 7.25 11.93 -7.56
C ALA A 70 6.79 13.37 -7.87
N ARG A 71 6.95 14.28 -6.91
CA ARG A 71 6.67 15.68 -7.09
C ARG A 71 7.94 16.40 -7.52
N ILE A 72 7.97 16.79 -8.77
CA ILE A 72 9.00 17.64 -9.36
C ILE A 72 8.41 18.99 -9.69
N GLY A 73 9.24 20.03 -9.73
CA GLY A 73 8.78 21.37 -10.06
C GLY A 73 7.91 22.04 -8.99
N GLY A 74 8.01 21.63 -7.72
CA GLY A 74 7.17 22.16 -6.62
C GLY A 74 7.40 23.64 -6.26
N GLY A 75 8.45 24.23 -6.82
CA GLY A 75 8.82 25.64 -6.59
C GLY A 75 9.56 25.86 -5.27
N ALA A 76 10.38 26.92 -5.27
CA ALA A 76 11.18 27.31 -4.13
C ALA A 76 11.17 28.84 -3.94
N CYS A 77 11.42 29.27 -2.70
CA CYS A 77 11.70 30.66 -2.31
C CYS A 77 13.10 30.68 -1.70
N GLY A 78 14.12 31.00 -2.50
CA GLY A 78 15.50 30.82 -2.11
C GLY A 78 15.83 29.35 -1.85
N THR A 79 16.33 29.04 -0.67
CA THR A 79 16.69 27.65 -0.25
C THR A 79 15.51 26.87 0.35
N ARG A 80 14.32 27.45 0.42
CA ARG A 80 13.14 26.85 1.03
C ARG A 80 12.09 26.48 -0.02
N PRO A 81 11.27 25.43 0.20
CA PRO A 81 10.10 25.21 -0.64
C PRO A 81 9.14 26.42 -0.57
N SER A 82 8.35 26.62 -1.61
CA SER A 82 7.26 27.60 -1.56
C SER A 82 6.26 27.24 -0.45
N THR A 83 5.55 28.23 0.08
CA THR A 83 4.56 28.02 1.16
C THR A 83 3.52 26.96 0.75
N THR A 84 2.99 27.04 -0.46
CA THR A 84 2.02 26.05 -0.98
C THR A 84 2.61 24.65 -1.00
N ALA A 85 3.84 24.49 -1.50
CA ALA A 85 4.50 23.18 -1.54
C ALA A 85 4.74 22.62 -0.12
N TYR A 86 5.11 23.47 0.82
CA TYR A 86 5.33 23.10 2.21
C TYR A 86 4.03 22.70 2.91
N LEU A 87 2.97 23.49 2.78
CA LEU A 87 1.67 23.18 3.37
C LEU A 87 1.08 21.90 2.77
N ARG A 88 1.23 21.70 1.46
CA ARG A 88 0.86 20.45 0.82
C ARG A 88 1.63 19.26 1.40
N PHE A 89 2.93 19.40 1.58
CA PHE A 89 3.75 18.36 2.21
C PHE A 89 3.25 18.02 3.62
N LEU A 90 2.92 19.01 4.43
CA LEU A 90 2.37 18.78 5.77
C LEU A 90 1.02 18.05 5.73
N ALA A 91 0.14 18.41 4.80
CA ALA A 91 -1.14 17.73 4.62
C ALA A 91 -0.96 16.24 4.23
N ASP A 92 -0.04 15.95 3.29
CA ASP A 92 0.26 14.57 2.90
C ASP A 92 0.92 13.77 4.01
N HIS A 93 1.81 14.41 4.77
CA HIS A 93 2.44 13.78 5.94
C HIS A 93 1.40 13.43 7.01
N ALA A 94 0.46 14.33 7.30
CA ALA A 94 -0.63 14.08 8.23
C ALA A 94 -1.51 12.91 7.76
N ARG A 95 -1.85 12.88 6.46
CA ARG A 95 -2.62 11.79 5.86
C ARG A 95 -1.88 10.45 5.95
N SER A 96 -0.60 10.42 5.60
CA SER A 96 0.24 9.22 5.70
C SER A 96 0.33 8.72 7.14
N LYS A 97 0.48 9.61 8.11
CA LYS A 97 0.47 9.25 9.53
C LYS A 97 -0.88 8.62 9.92
N GLY A 98 -2.01 9.19 9.51
CA GLY A 98 -3.33 8.61 9.74
C GLY A 98 -3.47 7.20 9.16
N THR A 99 -2.96 6.97 7.94
CA THR A 99 -2.96 5.66 7.29
C THR A 99 -2.14 4.63 8.07
N VAL A 100 -0.98 5.02 8.60
CA VAL A 100 -0.12 4.12 9.41
C VAL A 100 -0.83 3.62 10.67
N PHE A 101 -1.61 4.49 11.33
CA PHE A 101 -2.32 4.13 12.56
C PHE A 101 -3.66 3.41 12.32
N ARG A 102 -4.12 3.34 11.07
CA ARG A 102 -5.35 2.63 10.73
C ARG A 102 -5.14 1.13 10.75
N GLU A 103 -6.17 0.40 11.13
CA GLU A 103 -6.19 -1.07 11.13
C GLU A 103 -7.18 -1.60 10.09
N VAL A 104 -6.93 -2.82 9.60
CA VAL A 104 -7.88 -3.51 8.72
C VAL A 104 -9.12 -3.91 9.52
N PRO A 105 -10.33 -3.50 9.12
CA PRO A 105 -11.55 -3.85 9.84
C PRO A 105 -11.79 -5.36 9.90
N GLU A 106 -12.22 -5.87 11.05
CA GLU A 106 -12.60 -7.28 11.22
C GLU A 106 -13.68 -7.73 10.22
N GLU A 107 -14.61 -6.86 9.92
CA GLU A 107 -15.67 -7.11 8.95
C GLU A 107 -15.11 -7.37 7.55
N TRP A 108 -14.05 -6.66 7.17
CA TRP A 108 -13.38 -6.85 5.89
C TRP A 108 -12.74 -8.23 5.78
N LEU A 109 -12.08 -8.70 6.85
CA LEU A 109 -11.48 -10.04 6.94
C LEU A 109 -12.55 -11.14 6.92
N ARG A 110 -13.61 -10.96 7.70
CA ARG A 110 -14.70 -11.91 7.84
C ARG A 110 -15.45 -12.12 6.52
N ARG A 111 -15.73 -11.04 5.78
CA ARG A 111 -16.38 -11.14 4.46
C ARG A 111 -15.58 -11.93 3.44
N ARG A 112 -14.26 -12.01 3.61
CA ARG A 112 -13.35 -12.76 2.73
C ARG A 112 -13.02 -14.15 3.26
N GLY A 113 -13.57 -14.54 4.40
CA GLY A 113 -13.25 -15.81 5.05
C GLY A 113 -11.75 -15.93 5.40
N MET A 114 -11.07 -14.79 5.58
CA MET A 114 -9.63 -14.75 5.78
C MET A 114 -9.29 -14.99 7.25
N LEU A 115 -8.44 -15.97 7.51
CA LEU A 115 -7.90 -16.20 8.84
C LEU A 115 -6.98 -15.05 9.21
N ALA A 116 -7.19 -14.47 10.38
CA ALA A 116 -6.29 -13.44 10.94
C ALA A 116 -5.46 -14.03 12.08
N VAL A 117 -4.17 -13.81 12.02
CA VAL A 117 -3.22 -14.13 13.09
C VAL A 117 -2.39 -12.89 13.42
N GLN A 118 -1.67 -12.91 14.53
CA GLN A 118 -0.98 -11.74 15.06
C GLN A 118 0.45 -12.06 15.45
N THR A 119 1.33 -11.09 15.27
CA THR A 119 2.67 -11.09 15.84
C THR A 119 2.63 -10.83 17.36
N LEU A 120 3.80 -10.69 17.99
CA LEU A 120 3.88 -10.29 19.41
C LEU A 120 3.56 -8.82 19.64
N VAL A 121 3.27 -8.08 18.59
CA VAL A 121 2.89 -6.66 18.66
C VAL A 121 1.43 -6.54 19.11
N GLU A 122 1.17 -5.71 20.11
CA GLU A 122 -0.18 -5.52 20.67
C GLU A 122 -0.92 -4.35 20.01
N ASP A 123 -0.19 -3.29 19.63
CA ASP A 123 -0.73 -2.06 19.07
C ASP A 123 0.21 -1.38 18.05
N LYS A 124 -0.28 -0.35 17.39
CA LYS A 124 0.49 0.38 16.36
C LYS A 124 1.69 1.17 16.92
N ASP A 125 1.64 1.65 18.15
CA ASP A 125 2.78 2.35 18.77
C ASP A 125 3.93 1.36 19.02
N THR A 126 3.61 0.19 19.55
CA THR A 126 4.55 -0.93 19.68
C THR A 126 5.07 -1.38 18.33
N TYR A 127 4.20 -1.48 17.30
CA TYR A 127 4.62 -1.83 15.94
C TYR A 127 5.69 -0.88 15.38
N LEU A 128 5.55 0.42 15.63
CA LEU A 128 6.47 1.44 15.12
C LEU A 128 7.80 1.47 15.87
N THR A 129 7.76 1.22 17.19
CA THR A 129 8.92 1.37 18.09
C THR A 129 9.68 0.06 18.32
N ARG A 130 9.02 -1.10 18.18
CA ARG A 130 9.57 -2.43 18.44
C ARG A 130 9.46 -3.34 17.19
N PRO A 131 10.26 -3.09 16.16
CA PRO A 131 10.24 -3.88 14.92
C PRO A 131 10.64 -5.34 15.12
N ASP A 132 11.33 -5.67 16.19
CA ASP A 132 11.68 -7.02 16.60
C ASP A 132 10.44 -7.88 16.92
N LEU A 133 9.44 -7.32 17.59
CA LEU A 133 8.20 -8.01 17.94
C LEU A 133 7.33 -8.30 16.71
N GLY A 134 7.34 -7.44 15.71
CA GLY A 134 6.61 -7.64 14.44
C GLY A 134 7.19 -8.74 13.54
N ARG A 135 8.33 -9.34 13.93
CA ARG A 135 8.97 -10.47 13.22
C ARG A 135 8.69 -11.82 13.86
N VAL A 136 8.02 -11.82 14.99
CA VAL A 136 7.73 -13.02 15.77
C VAL A 136 6.24 -13.19 15.93
N LEU A 137 5.71 -14.37 15.59
CA LEU A 137 4.31 -14.70 15.82
C LEU A 137 4.07 -15.08 17.28
N SER A 138 2.85 -14.78 17.76
CA SER A 138 2.41 -15.31 19.05
C SER A 138 2.27 -16.83 19.00
N GLU A 139 2.45 -17.52 20.12
CA GLU A 139 2.32 -18.99 20.16
C GLU A 139 0.91 -19.45 19.77
N ALA A 140 -0.12 -18.69 20.15
CA ALA A 140 -1.48 -18.96 19.74
C ALA A 140 -1.64 -18.87 18.21
N SER A 141 -1.01 -17.88 17.57
CA SER A 141 -0.99 -17.75 16.11
C SER A 141 -0.27 -18.91 15.44
N LEU A 142 0.87 -19.33 15.98
CA LEU A 142 1.61 -20.50 15.46
C LEU A 142 0.80 -21.79 15.53
N GLN A 143 0.10 -22.02 16.63
CA GLN A 143 -0.79 -23.18 16.76
C GLN A 143 -1.93 -23.11 15.76
N THR A 144 -2.58 -21.97 15.64
CA THR A 144 -3.72 -21.74 14.72
C THR A 144 -3.32 -22.01 13.27
N VAL A 145 -2.17 -21.53 12.80
CA VAL A 145 -1.73 -21.77 11.41
C VAL A 145 -1.36 -23.24 11.16
N ARG A 146 -0.71 -23.91 12.12
CA ARG A 146 -0.40 -25.34 12.02
C ARG A 146 -1.64 -26.21 11.90
N GLU A 147 -2.73 -25.83 12.58
CA GLU A 147 -4.01 -26.56 12.52
C GLU A 147 -4.77 -26.27 11.23
N ARG A 148 -4.78 -24.99 10.79
CA ARG A 148 -5.55 -24.54 9.63
C ARG A 148 -5.03 -25.08 8.30
N TYR A 149 -3.71 -25.19 8.14
CA TYR A 149 -3.10 -25.60 6.88
C TYR A 149 -2.72 -27.08 6.87
N LYS A 150 -3.76 -27.91 6.97
CA LYS A 150 -3.68 -29.36 6.83
C LYS A 150 -4.68 -29.83 5.75
N PRO A 151 -4.23 -30.35 4.59
CA PRO A 151 -2.83 -30.63 4.21
C PRO A 151 -2.02 -29.35 3.97
N VAL A 152 -0.70 -29.45 4.11
CA VAL A 152 0.23 -28.34 3.93
C VAL A 152 0.24 -27.89 2.46
N PRO A 153 -0.02 -26.63 2.14
CA PRO A 153 0.08 -26.11 0.78
C PRO A 153 1.54 -25.86 0.39
N GLN A 154 1.84 -25.87 -0.91
CA GLN A 154 3.17 -25.48 -1.40
C GLN A 154 3.36 -23.96 -1.28
N VAL A 155 2.32 -23.18 -1.58
CA VAL A 155 2.37 -21.71 -1.57
C VAL A 155 1.32 -21.17 -0.62
N LEU A 156 1.73 -20.21 0.23
CA LEU A 156 0.85 -19.44 1.07
C LEU A 156 0.95 -17.95 0.70
N ILE A 157 -0.20 -17.30 0.51
CA ILE A 157 -0.29 -15.85 0.32
C ILE A 157 -0.64 -15.22 1.65
N VAL A 158 0.17 -14.25 2.09
CA VAL A 158 0.00 -13.52 3.35
C VAL A 158 -0.22 -12.05 3.04
N LEU A 159 -1.26 -11.48 3.63
CA LEU A 159 -1.51 -10.04 3.64
C LEU A 159 -1.18 -9.51 5.03
N SER A 160 -0.62 -8.32 5.10
CA SER A 160 -0.40 -7.65 6.38
C SER A 160 -0.73 -6.17 6.27
N ASP A 161 -1.26 -5.60 7.35
CA ASP A 161 -1.58 -4.17 7.43
C ASP A 161 -0.32 -3.28 7.35
N GLY A 162 0.83 -3.77 7.77
CA GLY A 162 2.12 -3.11 7.64
C GLY A 162 2.05 -1.62 7.98
N LEU A 163 2.58 -0.77 7.09
CA LEU A 163 2.53 0.69 7.18
C LEU A 163 1.41 1.33 6.35
N SER A 164 0.62 0.55 5.62
CA SER A 164 -0.45 1.09 4.76
C SER A 164 -1.65 0.15 4.68
N THR A 165 -2.53 0.25 5.66
CA THR A 165 -3.83 -0.41 5.64
C THR A 165 -4.64 -0.05 4.40
N ASP A 166 -4.59 1.22 3.97
CA ASP A 166 -5.30 1.68 2.77
C ASP A 166 -4.83 0.95 1.50
N ALA A 167 -3.55 0.61 1.39
CA ALA A 167 -3.04 -0.15 0.26
C ALA A 167 -3.59 -1.58 0.23
N VAL A 168 -3.70 -2.24 1.37
CA VAL A 168 -4.31 -3.57 1.47
C VAL A 168 -5.79 -3.51 1.06
N LEU A 169 -6.54 -2.57 1.63
CA LEU A 169 -7.97 -2.43 1.36
C LEU A 169 -8.28 -2.11 -0.11
N ALA A 170 -7.42 -1.31 -0.75
CA ALA A 170 -7.61 -0.90 -2.14
C ALA A 170 -7.20 -1.97 -3.17
N ASN A 171 -6.20 -2.80 -2.87
CA ASN A 171 -5.58 -3.64 -3.90
C ASN A 171 -5.77 -5.14 -3.69
N ALA A 172 -6.13 -5.60 -2.49
CA ALA A 172 -6.18 -7.04 -2.19
C ALA A 172 -7.14 -7.81 -3.12
N ASP A 173 -8.29 -7.24 -3.44
CA ASP A 173 -9.31 -7.88 -4.29
C ASP A 173 -8.89 -7.96 -5.77
N GLU A 174 -8.00 -7.07 -6.21
CA GLU A 174 -7.47 -7.07 -7.57
C GLU A 174 -6.23 -7.97 -7.72
N ILE A 175 -5.47 -8.17 -6.65
CA ILE A 175 -4.20 -8.89 -6.68
C ILE A 175 -4.36 -10.36 -6.25
N VAL A 176 -5.02 -10.61 -5.12
CA VAL A 176 -5.00 -11.96 -4.51
C VAL A 176 -5.73 -13.01 -5.35
N PRO A 177 -6.93 -12.76 -5.89
CA PRO A 177 -7.62 -13.78 -6.68
C PRO A 177 -6.87 -14.18 -7.97
N PRO A 178 -6.42 -13.25 -8.82
CA PRO A 178 -5.70 -13.63 -10.04
C PRO A 178 -4.35 -14.29 -9.74
N LEU A 179 -3.63 -13.86 -8.69
CA LEU A 179 -2.39 -14.50 -8.25
C LEU A 179 -2.64 -15.93 -7.81
N THR A 180 -3.64 -16.15 -6.94
CA THR A 180 -4.03 -17.50 -6.49
C THR A 180 -4.40 -18.41 -7.66
N ASN A 181 -5.21 -17.89 -8.59
CA ASN A 181 -5.63 -18.67 -9.76
C ASN A 181 -4.46 -18.98 -10.71
N GLY A 182 -3.58 -18.02 -10.95
CA GLY A 182 -2.39 -18.22 -11.77
C GLY A 182 -1.45 -19.28 -11.20
N LEU A 183 -1.22 -19.28 -9.90
CA LEU A 183 -0.41 -20.29 -9.21
C LEU A 183 -1.06 -21.68 -9.30
N ARG A 184 -2.37 -21.77 -9.09
CA ARG A 184 -3.10 -23.05 -9.22
C ARG A 184 -3.07 -23.58 -10.66
N GLN A 185 -3.22 -22.73 -11.66
CA GLN A 185 -3.09 -23.10 -13.07
C GLN A 185 -1.68 -23.57 -13.44
N ALA A 186 -0.66 -23.02 -12.77
CA ALA A 186 0.72 -23.48 -12.90
C ALA A 186 1.01 -24.80 -12.18
N GLY A 187 0.01 -25.40 -11.50
CA GLY A 187 0.12 -26.72 -10.86
C GLY A 187 0.52 -26.68 -9.39
N PHE A 188 0.58 -25.51 -8.75
CA PHE A 188 0.90 -25.42 -7.32
C PHE A 188 -0.35 -25.59 -6.44
N THR A 189 -0.16 -26.22 -5.28
CA THR A 189 -1.16 -26.21 -4.22
C THR A 189 -1.03 -24.91 -3.44
N VAL A 190 -2.09 -24.09 -3.49
CA VAL A 190 -2.12 -22.76 -2.86
C VAL A 190 -3.09 -22.78 -1.68
N GLY A 191 -2.60 -22.43 -0.50
CA GLY A 191 -3.40 -22.28 0.71
C GLY A 191 -4.36 -21.08 0.62
N ASP A 192 -5.39 -21.11 1.45
CA ASP A 192 -6.26 -19.95 1.60
C ASP A 192 -5.44 -18.76 2.11
N PRO A 193 -5.67 -17.53 1.59
CA PRO A 193 -4.91 -16.37 2.03
C PRO A 193 -5.03 -16.11 3.54
N LEU A 194 -3.92 -15.71 4.14
CA LEU A 194 -3.78 -15.41 5.56
C LEU A 194 -3.62 -13.90 5.77
N PHE A 195 -4.22 -13.35 6.82
CA PHE A 195 -3.94 -11.99 7.27
C PHE A 195 -3.07 -12.01 8.52
N LEU A 196 -1.92 -11.32 8.48
CA LEU A 196 -1.00 -11.17 9.60
C LEU A 196 -1.06 -9.75 10.14
N ARG A 197 -1.65 -9.59 11.34
CA ARG A 197 -1.67 -8.30 12.03
C ARG A 197 -0.30 -7.91 12.50
N TYR A 198 0.06 -6.65 12.25
CA TYR A 198 1.34 -6.06 12.65
C TYR A 198 2.55 -6.83 12.17
N GLY A 199 2.45 -7.46 10.99
CA GLY A 199 3.53 -8.23 10.40
C GLY A 199 4.64 -7.34 9.85
N ARG A 200 5.88 -7.73 10.11
CA ARG A 200 7.07 -7.28 9.38
C ARG A 200 7.45 -8.37 8.39
N VAL A 201 8.00 -8.00 7.24
CA VAL A 201 8.34 -8.94 6.14
C VAL A 201 9.00 -10.23 6.67
N LYS A 202 9.96 -10.13 7.59
CA LYS A 202 10.63 -11.31 8.16
C LYS A 202 9.73 -12.27 8.96
N ALA A 203 8.49 -11.91 9.27
CA ALA A 203 7.53 -12.82 9.89
C ALA A 203 7.07 -13.92 8.92
N GLU A 204 7.20 -13.71 7.61
CA GLU A 204 6.89 -14.71 6.58
C GLU A 204 7.74 -15.97 6.73
N ASP A 205 9.04 -15.83 7.05
CA ASP A 205 9.94 -16.96 7.30
C ASP A 205 9.39 -17.84 8.43
N ARG A 206 8.92 -17.22 9.52
CA ARG A 206 8.34 -17.94 10.67
C ARG A 206 7.03 -18.63 10.34
N LEU A 207 6.22 -18.02 9.47
CA LEU A 207 5.00 -18.66 8.97
C LEU A 207 5.34 -19.88 8.12
N GLY A 208 6.27 -19.74 7.17
CA GLY A 208 6.73 -20.82 6.33
C GLY A 208 7.28 -22.01 7.12
N GLU A 209 8.16 -21.73 8.10
CA GLU A 209 8.71 -22.75 9.01
C GLU A 209 7.61 -23.44 9.84
N ALA A 210 6.65 -22.68 10.37
CA ALA A 210 5.59 -23.20 11.22
C ALA A 210 4.60 -24.11 10.49
N ILE A 211 4.30 -23.79 9.23
CA ILE A 211 3.35 -24.52 8.39
C ILE A 211 4.07 -25.64 7.63
N GLY A 212 5.32 -25.42 7.23
CA GLY A 212 6.12 -26.31 6.40
C GLY A 212 5.82 -26.18 4.91
N CYS A 213 5.34 -25.00 4.45
CA CYS A 213 5.13 -24.73 3.03
C CYS A 213 6.44 -24.37 2.32
N ASP A 214 6.47 -24.55 0.98
CA ASP A 214 7.67 -24.31 0.18
C ASP A 214 7.94 -22.80 -0.01
N VAL A 215 6.87 -22.02 -0.15
CA VAL A 215 6.93 -20.58 -0.46
C VAL A 215 5.86 -19.80 0.31
N VAL A 216 6.25 -18.69 0.90
CA VAL A 216 5.33 -17.66 1.43
C VAL A 216 5.49 -16.39 0.60
N LEU A 217 4.37 -15.84 0.13
CA LEU A 217 4.29 -14.57 -0.58
C LEU A 217 3.60 -13.54 0.34
N MET A 218 4.31 -12.48 0.74
CA MET A 218 3.79 -11.45 1.64
C MET A 218 3.74 -10.07 0.95
#